data_49bc83fe4763788da57c71ca768b422a
#
_entry.id   49bc83fe4763788da57c71ca768b422a
#
_cell.length_a   1.000
_cell.length_b   1.000
_cell.length_c   1.000
_cell.angle_alpha   90.00
_cell.angle_beta   90.00
_cell.angle_gamma   90.00
#
_symmetry.space_group_name_H-M   'P 1'
#
loop_
_entity.id
_entity.type
_entity.pdbx_description
1 polymer ?
#
loop_
_entity_poly.entity_id
_entity_poly.type
_entity_poly.pdbx_seq_one_letter_code
_entity_poly.pdbx_strand_id
1 'polypeptide(L)'
;MAYSFLMKERAIRLRKRGYSLKEIAGQLKIMKSTVSLWVRNIDLNEIAKARLLTKIKAGQFAAGESKRKKVRNQMEDYYRSATTALKGRKLDDISSKLLCAMIYWCEGAKNHYAGVRFTNSDPNLIKSFLHLLRKSFVIDEKKFRVCIHLHKYHDPAKQLDFWSQITNIKKSQFIKPYQKPNTGKRIREGYQGCATIYYHSNDLARRLLMFARAFLSGANY
;
A
#
# COMPACT_ATOMS: atom_id res chain seq x y z
N MET A 1 -32.20 21.97 39.47
CA MET A 1 -32.98 20.80 39.98
C MET A 1 -31.99 19.81 40.60
N ALA A 2 -32.16 19.47 41.89
CA ALA A 2 -31.35 18.44 42.55
C ALA A 2 -31.87 17.07 42.10
N TYR A 3 -30.97 16.19 41.60
CA TYR A 3 -31.34 14.84 41.27
C TYR A 3 -31.71 14.03 42.53
N SER A 4 -32.70 13.12 42.38
CA SER A 4 -33.17 12.27 43.48
C SER A 4 -32.03 11.37 44.03
N PHE A 5 -32.02 11.11 45.31
CA PHE A 5 -31.13 10.16 45.97
C PHE A 5 -31.19 8.75 45.33
N LEU A 6 -32.39 8.31 44.95
CA LEU A 6 -32.60 7.04 44.22
C LEU A 6 -31.85 6.97 42.88
N MET A 7 -31.72 8.09 42.15
CA MET A 7 -30.94 8.14 40.90
C MET A 7 -29.46 7.95 41.16
N LYS A 8 -28.92 8.55 42.25
CA LYS A 8 -27.51 8.36 42.64
C LYS A 8 -27.24 6.90 43.03
N GLU A 9 -28.08 6.30 43.80
CA GLU A 9 -27.97 4.85 44.14
C GLU A 9 -28.02 3.95 42.93
N ARG A 10 -28.93 4.24 41.98
CA ARG A 10 -29.04 3.50 40.70
C ARG A 10 -27.76 3.64 39.86
N ALA A 11 -27.17 4.83 39.81
CA ALA A 11 -25.90 5.06 39.14
C ALA A 11 -24.76 4.22 39.77
N ILE A 12 -24.67 4.19 41.10
CA ILE A 12 -23.68 3.42 41.87
C ILE A 12 -23.84 1.92 41.57
N ARG A 13 -25.08 1.39 41.61
CA ARG A 13 -25.37 -0.03 41.28
C ARG A 13 -24.96 -0.40 39.87
N LEU A 14 -25.27 0.45 38.89
CA LEU A 14 -24.85 0.26 37.50
C LEU A 14 -23.31 0.29 37.39
N ARG A 15 -22.65 1.20 38.09
CA ARG A 15 -21.18 1.28 38.09
C ARG A 15 -20.54 0.02 38.63
N LYS A 16 -20.99 -0.47 39.77
CA LYS A 16 -20.53 -1.74 40.36
C LYS A 16 -20.72 -2.95 39.45
N ARG A 17 -21.71 -2.88 38.52
CA ARG A 17 -21.94 -3.90 37.47
C ARG A 17 -21.07 -3.68 36.22
N GLY A 18 -20.14 -2.72 36.24
CA GLY A 18 -19.20 -2.43 35.13
C GLY A 18 -19.79 -1.61 34.00
N TYR A 19 -20.86 -0.85 34.24
CA TYR A 19 -21.35 0.12 33.25
C TYR A 19 -20.42 1.32 33.15
N SER A 20 -20.15 1.79 31.92
CA SER A 20 -19.37 3.01 31.68
C SER A 20 -20.16 4.25 32.07
N LEU A 21 -19.46 5.36 32.31
CA LEU A 21 -20.11 6.65 32.62
C LEU A 21 -21.10 7.08 31.54
N LYS A 22 -20.79 6.78 30.25
CA LYS A 22 -21.67 7.13 29.11
C LYS A 22 -22.95 6.28 29.11
N GLU A 23 -22.85 4.99 29.44
CA GLU A 23 -24.02 4.11 29.55
C GLU A 23 -24.93 4.53 30.69
N ILE A 24 -24.35 4.82 31.86
CA ILE A 24 -25.11 5.26 33.04
C ILE A 24 -25.81 6.58 32.75
N ALA A 25 -25.10 7.54 32.17
CA ALA A 25 -25.65 8.83 31.80
C ALA A 25 -26.84 8.71 30.82
N GLY A 26 -26.68 7.83 29.80
CA GLY A 26 -27.76 7.58 28.81
C GLY A 26 -28.96 6.87 29.42
N GLN A 27 -28.75 5.84 30.29
CA GLN A 27 -29.85 5.12 30.93
C GLN A 27 -30.64 5.95 31.94
N LEU A 28 -29.94 6.83 32.67
CA LEU A 28 -30.58 7.65 33.68
C LEU A 28 -31.02 9.04 33.16
N LYS A 29 -30.70 9.33 31.88
CA LYS A 29 -30.95 10.62 31.23
C LYS A 29 -30.38 11.81 32.03
N ILE A 30 -29.15 11.67 32.56
CA ILE A 30 -28.44 12.67 33.34
C ILE A 30 -27.08 13.00 32.71
N MET A 31 -26.49 14.10 33.08
CA MET A 31 -25.18 14.51 32.55
C MET A 31 -24.06 13.58 33.00
N LYS A 32 -23.14 13.26 32.09
CA LYS A 32 -21.96 12.44 32.35
C LYS A 32 -21.09 12.97 33.49
N SER A 33 -20.98 14.29 33.61
CA SER A 33 -20.27 14.96 34.72
C SER A 33 -20.87 14.62 36.09
N THR A 34 -22.18 14.62 36.19
CA THR A 34 -22.91 14.25 37.41
C THR A 34 -22.69 12.77 37.74
N VAL A 35 -22.77 11.87 36.73
CA VAL A 35 -22.47 10.45 36.97
C VAL A 35 -21.03 10.29 37.43
N SER A 36 -20.07 10.96 36.81
CA SER A 36 -18.66 10.90 37.20
C SER A 36 -18.44 11.30 38.66
N LEU A 37 -19.09 12.39 39.12
CA LEU A 37 -19.04 12.84 40.51
C LEU A 37 -19.56 11.78 41.49
N TRP A 38 -20.68 11.13 41.14
CA TRP A 38 -21.32 10.15 42.01
C TRP A 38 -20.59 8.80 42.12
N VAL A 39 -19.83 8.44 41.11
CA VAL A 39 -19.22 7.08 41.03
C VAL A 39 -17.70 7.09 41.04
N ARG A 40 -17.06 8.26 41.29
CA ARG A 40 -15.59 8.39 41.24
C ARG A 40 -14.85 7.49 42.23
N ASN A 41 -15.45 7.25 43.40
CA ASN A 41 -14.84 6.51 44.50
C ASN A 41 -15.38 5.06 44.59
N ILE A 42 -16.00 4.56 43.54
CA ILE A 42 -16.53 3.19 43.50
C ILE A 42 -15.45 2.24 43.03
N ASP A 43 -15.02 1.34 43.88
CA ASP A 43 -14.15 0.23 43.53
C ASP A 43 -14.92 -0.81 42.71
N LEU A 44 -14.28 -1.24 41.63
CA LEU A 44 -14.84 -2.22 40.73
C LEU A 44 -14.23 -3.60 40.99
N ASN A 45 -15.08 -4.61 41.08
CA ASN A 45 -14.61 -5.99 41.10
C ASN A 45 -14.05 -6.41 39.71
N GLU A 46 -13.38 -7.56 39.66
CA GLU A 46 -12.72 -8.03 38.42
C GLU A 46 -13.69 -8.25 37.25
N ILE A 47 -14.90 -8.69 37.52
CA ILE A 47 -15.95 -8.90 36.49
C ILE A 47 -16.35 -7.55 35.88
N ALA A 48 -16.55 -6.54 36.71
CA ALA A 48 -16.90 -5.18 36.26
C ALA A 48 -15.76 -4.52 35.47
N LYS A 49 -14.50 -4.70 35.91
CA LYS A 49 -13.30 -4.25 35.19
C LYS A 49 -13.20 -4.93 33.82
N ALA A 50 -13.37 -6.26 33.77
CA ALA A 50 -13.31 -7.02 32.52
C ALA A 50 -14.37 -6.55 31.51
N ARG A 51 -15.61 -6.32 31.95
CA ARG A 51 -16.68 -5.76 31.11
C ARG A 51 -16.32 -4.38 30.54
N LEU A 52 -15.79 -3.48 31.36
CA LEU A 52 -15.34 -2.17 30.90
C LEU A 52 -14.21 -2.26 29.90
N LEU A 53 -13.23 -3.12 30.16
CA LEU A 53 -12.08 -3.32 29.27
C LEU A 53 -12.52 -3.84 27.90
N THR A 54 -13.41 -4.83 27.87
CA THR A 54 -13.99 -5.34 26.63
C THR A 54 -14.68 -4.25 25.84
N LYS A 55 -15.46 -3.40 26.51
CA LYS A 55 -16.15 -2.29 25.87
C LYS A 55 -15.18 -1.23 25.34
N ILE A 56 -14.12 -0.91 26.08
CA ILE A 56 -13.08 0.02 25.62
C ILE A 56 -12.40 -0.53 24.35
N LYS A 57 -12.01 -1.82 24.36
CA LYS A 57 -11.40 -2.48 23.20
C LYS A 57 -12.33 -2.47 21.99
N ALA A 58 -13.62 -2.78 22.18
CA ALA A 58 -14.61 -2.73 21.11
C ALA A 58 -14.78 -1.30 20.53
N GLY A 59 -14.81 -0.31 21.41
CA GLY A 59 -14.86 1.12 21.00
C GLY A 59 -13.62 1.56 20.22
N GLN A 60 -12.43 1.18 20.68
CA GLN A 60 -11.17 1.45 19.98
C GLN A 60 -11.13 0.78 18.60
N PHE A 61 -11.57 -0.47 18.51
CA PHE A 61 -11.66 -1.20 17.25
C PHE A 61 -12.62 -0.50 16.27
N ALA A 62 -13.85 -0.17 16.71
CA ALA A 62 -14.84 0.53 15.89
C ALA A 62 -14.34 1.90 15.41
N ALA A 63 -13.67 2.66 16.29
CA ALA A 63 -13.06 3.94 15.92
C ALA A 63 -11.93 3.76 14.90
N GLY A 64 -11.10 2.72 15.06
CA GLY A 64 -10.06 2.36 14.10
C GLY A 64 -10.62 2.02 12.72
N GLU A 65 -11.67 1.19 12.67
CA GLU A 65 -12.35 0.83 11.41
C GLU A 65 -13.00 2.07 10.73
N SER A 66 -13.65 2.92 11.50
CA SER A 66 -14.22 4.16 10.98
C SER A 66 -13.14 5.06 10.37
N LYS A 67 -11.99 5.22 11.04
CA LYS A 67 -10.85 5.98 10.52
C LYS A 67 -10.29 5.34 9.23
N ARG A 68 -10.11 4.02 9.20
CA ARG A 68 -9.64 3.29 8.00
C ARG A 68 -10.60 3.47 6.82
N LYS A 69 -11.91 3.38 7.06
CA LYS A 69 -12.94 3.61 6.03
C LYS A 69 -12.86 5.03 5.47
N LYS A 70 -12.73 6.04 6.35
CA LYS A 70 -12.58 7.44 5.92
C LYS A 70 -11.35 7.63 5.02
N VAL A 71 -10.19 7.09 5.43
CA VAL A 71 -8.96 7.18 4.63
C VAL A 71 -9.11 6.46 3.28
N ARG A 72 -9.72 5.28 3.26
CA ARG A 72 -9.97 4.53 2.01
C ARG A 72 -10.83 5.34 1.04
N ASN A 73 -11.95 5.89 1.50
CA ASN A 73 -12.82 6.72 0.66
C ASN A 73 -12.06 7.94 0.11
N GLN A 74 -11.27 8.61 0.95
CA GLN A 74 -10.44 9.74 0.54
C GLN A 74 -9.40 9.35 -0.52
N MET A 75 -8.77 8.19 -0.38
CA MET A 75 -7.83 7.67 -1.39
C MET A 75 -8.54 7.35 -2.72
N GLU A 76 -9.76 6.80 -2.68
CA GLU A 76 -10.56 6.57 -3.88
C GLU A 76 -10.94 7.87 -4.58
N ASP A 77 -11.30 8.90 -3.83
CA ASP A 77 -11.63 10.23 -4.39
C ASP A 77 -10.40 10.87 -5.05
N TYR A 78 -9.22 10.77 -4.41
CA TYR A 78 -7.97 11.24 -5.01
C TYR A 78 -7.61 10.46 -6.28
N TYR A 79 -7.76 9.13 -6.27
CA TYR A 79 -7.52 8.30 -7.44
C TYR A 79 -8.47 8.66 -8.60
N ARG A 80 -9.75 8.86 -8.32
CA ARG A 80 -10.75 9.26 -9.30
C ARG A 80 -10.44 10.64 -9.90
N SER A 81 -10.08 11.60 -9.06
CA SER A 81 -9.68 12.94 -9.49
C SER A 81 -8.44 12.89 -10.40
N ALA A 82 -7.39 12.17 -10.00
CA ALA A 82 -6.18 11.98 -10.78
C ALA A 82 -6.48 11.29 -12.14
N THR A 83 -7.31 10.25 -12.12
CA THR A 83 -7.73 9.54 -13.35
C THR A 83 -8.46 10.49 -14.31
N THR A 84 -9.35 11.34 -13.78
CA THR A 84 -10.05 12.35 -14.58
C THR A 84 -9.08 13.37 -15.18
N ALA A 85 -8.10 13.85 -14.40
CA ALA A 85 -7.09 14.80 -14.87
C ALA A 85 -6.19 14.21 -15.98
N LEU A 86 -5.94 12.89 -15.94
CA LEU A 86 -5.10 12.20 -16.92
C LEU A 86 -5.88 11.73 -18.16
N LYS A 87 -7.22 11.67 -18.09
CA LYS A 87 -8.05 11.16 -19.17
C LYS A 87 -7.87 11.97 -20.46
N GLY A 88 -7.58 11.26 -21.55
CA GLY A 88 -7.40 11.87 -22.88
C GLY A 88 -6.08 12.60 -23.09
N ARG A 89 -5.23 12.75 -22.07
CA ARG A 89 -3.92 13.37 -22.22
C ARG A 89 -2.93 12.40 -22.86
N LYS A 90 -2.26 12.86 -23.90
CA LYS A 90 -1.16 12.13 -24.55
C LYS A 90 0.16 12.75 -24.11
N LEU A 91 1.11 11.90 -23.73
CA LEU A 91 2.48 12.35 -23.50
C LEU A 91 3.17 12.59 -24.85
N ASP A 92 3.83 13.73 -24.99
CA ASP A 92 4.75 13.97 -26.10
C ASP A 92 6.01 13.10 -25.96
N ASP A 93 6.88 13.13 -26.98
CA ASP A 93 8.05 12.26 -27.03
C ASP A 93 9.09 12.59 -25.96
N ILE A 94 9.28 13.87 -25.65
CA ILE A 94 10.25 14.30 -24.62
C ILE A 94 9.74 13.92 -23.24
N SER A 95 8.47 14.19 -22.94
CA SER A 95 7.84 13.78 -21.69
C SER A 95 7.86 12.26 -21.49
N SER A 96 7.61 11.51 -22.57
CA SER A 96 7.67 10.03 -22.54
C SER A 96 9.08 9.52 -22.22
N LYS A 97 10.12 10.10 -22.86
CA LYS A 97 11.54 9.80 -22.59
C LYS A 97 11.93 10.15 -21.16
N LEU A 98 11.51 11.33 -20.69
CA LEU A 98 11.81 11.80 -19.36
C LEU A 98 11.19 10.88 -18.30
N LEU A 99 9.91 10.55 -18.42
CA LEU A 99 9.25 9.63 -17.50
C LEU A 99 9.91 8.24 -17.50
N CYS A 100 10.26 7.71 -18.68
CA CYS A 100 11.00 6.45 -18.80
C CYS A 100 12.33 6.51 -18.07
N ALA A 101 13.10 7.57 -18.31
CA ALA A 101 14.42 7.79 -17.70
C ALA A 101 14.31 7.97 -16.17
N MET A 102 13.32 8.72 -15.70
CA MET A 102 13.09 8.92 -14.26
C MET A 102 12.65 7.64 -13.55
N ILE A 103 11.75 6.85 -14.14
CA ILE A 103 11.38 5.53 -13.58
C ILE A 103 12.62 4.64 -13.50
N TYR A 104 13.44 4.62 -14.55
CA TYR A 104 14.69 3.85 -14.56
C TYR A 104 15.70 4.41 -13.54
N TRP A 105 15.79 5.71 -13.38
CA TRP A 105 16.65 6.34 -12.38
C TRP A 105 16.25 5.94 -10.95
N CYS A 106 14.97 5.86 -10.64
CA CYS A 106 14.51 5.48 -9.30
C CYS A 106 14.67 3.98 -9.01
N GLU A 107 14.27 3.12 -9.94
CA GLU A 107 14.10 1.67 -9.70
C GLU A 107 15.07 0.77 -10.50
N GLY A 108 15.75 1.33 -11.50
CA GLY A 108 16.68 0.59 -12.35
C GLY A 108 18.10 0.49 -11.79
N ALA A 109 18.87 -0.46 -12.33
CA ALA A 109 20.27 -0.60 -11.98
C ALA A 109 21.12 0.56 -12.52
N LYS A 110 22.09 1.01 -11.71
CA LYS A 110 22.98 2.12 -12.07
C LYS A 110 24.22 1.65 -12.85
N ASN A 111 24.45 0.34 -12.91
CA ASN A 111 25.57 -0.21 -13.69
C ASN A 111 25.26 -0.18 -15.19
N HIS A 112 25.78 0.82 -15.86
CA HIS A 112 25.59 1.06 -17.30
C HIS A 112 26.44 0.17 -18.21
N TYR A 113 27.30 -0.68 -17.66
CA TYR A 113 28.08 -1.67 -18.39
C TYR A 113 27.35 -3.02 -18.58
N ALA A 114 26.25 -3.23 -17.87
CA ALA A 114 25.48 -4.48 -17.90
C ALA A 114 24.14 -4.38 -18.65
N GLY A 115 24.01 -3.34 -19.49
CA GLY A 115 22.74 -3.04 -20.16
C GLY A 115 21.65 -2.49 -19.23
N VAL A 116 20.43 -2.45 -19.74
CA VAL A 116 19.28 -2.04 -18.92
C VAL A 116 18.87 -3.22 -18.04
N ARG A 117 18.76 -2.95 -16.73
CA ARG A 117 18.22 -3.90 -15.74
C ARG A 117 17.20 -3.20 -14.88
N PHE A 118 15.97 -3.65 -14.95
CA PHE A 118 14.84 -3.07 -14.20
C PHE A 118 14.12 -4.17 -13.43
N THR A 119 14.12 -4.07 -12.11
CA THR A 119 13.54 -5.09 -11.22
C THR A 119 12.44 -4.48 -10.38
N ASN A 120 11.24 -5.03 -10.48
CA ASN A 120 10.14 -4.60 -9.61
C ASN A 120 9.15 -5.75 -9.36
N SER A 121 8.33 -5.61 -8.32
CA SER A 121 7.23 -6.52 -8.00
C SER A 121 5.86 -5.95 -8.38
N ASP A 122 5.79 -4.68 -8.74
CA ASP A 122 4.56 -4.05 -9.22
C ASP A 122 4.41 -4.27 -10.73
N PRO A 123 3.41 -5.06 -11.16
CA PRO A 123 3.18 -5.34 -12.57
C PRO A 123 2.86 -4.07 -13.39
N ASN A 124 2.17 -3.09 -12.77
CA ASN A 124 1.81 -1.87 -13.45
C ASN A 124 3.04 -1.00 -13.72
N LEU A 125 3.97 -0.93 -12.75
CA LEU A 125 5.21 -0.20 -12.94
C LEU A 125 6.09 -0.83 -14.03
N ILE A 126 6.21 -2.17 -14.07
CA ILE A 126 6.93 -2.89 -15.13
C ILE A 126 6.27 -2.65 -16.50
N LYS A 127 4.94 -2.77 -16.58
CA LYS A 127 4.19 -2.52 -17.82
C LYS A 127 4.39 -1.08 -18.31
N SER A 128 4.30 -0.11 -17.42
CA SER A 128 4.50 1.31 -17.74
C SER A 128 5.91 1.62 -18.20
N PHE A 129 6.93 1.08 -17.51
CA PHE A 129 8.33 1.22 -17.93
C PHE A 129 8.56 0.67 -19.33
N LEU A 130 8.12 -0.56 -19.61
CA LEU A 130 8.27 -1.19 -20.92
C LEU A 130 7.50 -0.46 -22.03
N HIS A 131 6.30 0.05 -21.72
CA HIS A 131 5.53 0.85 -22.66
C HIS A 131 6.28 2.14 -23.03
N LEU A 132 6.75 2.88 -22.03
CA LEU A 132 7.52 4.10 -22.24
C LEU A 132 8.84 3.83 -22.97
N LEU A 133 9.53 2.75 -22.65
CA LEU A 133 10.78 2.35 -23.27
C LEU A 133 10.59 2.08 -24.78
N ARG A 134 9.57 1.29 -25.13
CA ARG A 134 9.21 0.98 -26.52
C ARG A 134 8.74 2.20 -27.30
N LYS A 135 8.02 3.11 -26.63
CA LYS A 135 7.55 4.37 -27.24
C LYS A 135 8.70 5.34 -27.52
N SER A 136 9.69 5.41 -26.62
CA SER A 136 10.69 6.47 -26.60
C SER A 136 11.98 6.13 -27.30
N PHE A 137 12.25 4.85 -27.55
CA PHE A 137 13.52 4.38 -28.12
C PHE A 137 13.29 3.30 -29.18
N VAL A 138 14.20 3.20 -30.13
CA VAL A 138 14.22 2.09 -31.10
C VAL A 138 14.65 0.84 -30.36
N ILE A 139 13.73 -0.13 -30.26
CA ILE A 139 13.88 -1.36 -29.48
C ILE A 139 13.93 -2.57 -30.39
N ASP A 140 14.95 -3.42 -30.21
CA ASP A 140 15.01 -4.76 -30.76
C ASP A 140 14.44 -5.73 -29.72
N GLU A 141 13.22 -6.21 -29.92
CA GLU A 141 12.53 -7.13 -28.99
C GLU A 141 13.34 -8.40 -28.69
N LYS A 142 14.24 -8.85 -29.57
CA LYS A 142 15.09 -10.02 -29.38
C LYS A 142 16.11 -9.84 -28.25
N LYS A 143 16.44 -8.60 -27.90
CA LYS A 143 17.41 -8.27 -26.83
C LYS A 143 16.84 -8.31 -25.43
N PHE A 144 15.52 -8.49 -25.28
CA PHE A 144 14.92 -8.66 -23.96
C PHE A 144 15.18 -10.04 -23.37
N ARG A 145 15.41 -10.08 -22.05
CA ARG A 145 15.34 -11.28 -21.22
C ARG A 145 14.59 -10.94 -19.95
N VAL A 146 13.89 -11.92 -19.40
CA VAL A 146 13.14 -11.76 -18.14
C VAL A 146 13.56 -12.83 -17.15
N CYS A 147 13.89 -12.44 -15.92
CA CYS A 147 14.11 -13.35 -14.81
C CYS A 147 13.01 -13.14 -13.76
N ILE A 148 12.29 -14.19 -13.43
CA ILE A 148 11.26 -14.13 -12.38
C ILE A 148 11.89 -14.55 -11.06
N HIS A 149 11.60 -13.80 -9.99
CA HIS A 149 12.04 -14.13 -8.64
C HIS A 149 10.88 -14.74 -7.87
N LEU A 150 11.00 -16.02 -7.54
CA LEU A 150 9.93 -16.83 -6.96
C LEU A 150 10.24 -17.22 -5.52
N HIS A 151 9.21 -17.36 -4.70
CA HIS A 151 9.25 -18.05 -3.42
C HIS A 151 8.75 -19.49 -3.58
N LYS A 152 9.04 -20.36 -2.61
CA LYS A 152 8.63 -21.78 -2.63
C LYS A 152 7.14 -22.02 -2.87
N TYR A 153 6.29 -21.07 -2.46
CA TYR A 153 4.83 -21.18 -2.58
C TYR A 153 4.29 -20.74 -3.95
N HIS A 154 5.13 -20.20 -4.82
CA HIS A 154 4.72 -19.83 -6.17
C HIS A 154 4.69 -21.05 -7.10
N ASP A 155 3.69 -21.09 -7.98
CA ASP A 155 3.66 -22.00 -9.14
C ASP A 155 4.46 -21.35 -10.28
N PRO A 156 5.62 -21.89 -10.69
CA PRO A 156 6.46 -21.27 -11.71
C PRO A 156 5.76 -21.09 -13.06
N ALA A 157 4.88 -22.02 -13.45
CA ALA A 157 4.18 -21.94 -14.74
C ALA A 157 3.17 -20.79 -14.75
N LYS A 158 2.38 -20.66 -13.68
CA LYS A 158 1.43 -19.54 -13.52
C LYS A 158 2.13 -18.19 -13.52
N GLN A 159 3.26 -18.07 -12.80
CA GLN A 159 4.04 -16.85 -12.78
C GLN A 159 4.69 -16.51 -14.12
N LEU A 160 5.14 -17.52 -14.86
CA LEU A 160 5.64 -17.34 -16.21
C LEU A 160 4.56 -16.77 -17.14
N ASP A 161 3.36 -17.34 -17.10
CA ASP A 161 2.22 -16.88 -17.89
C ASP A 161 1.84 -15.44 -17.53
N PHE A 162 1.70 -15.16 -16.22
CA PHE A 162 1.39 -13.85 -15.72
C PHE A 162 2.39 -12.78 -16.20
N TRP A 163 3.69 -13.01 -15.96
CA TRP A 163 4.72 -12.04 -16.33
C TRP A 163 4.91 -11.92 -17.84
N SER A 164 4.70 -12.99 -18.62
CA SER A 164 4.71 -12.90 -20.07
C SER A 164 3.60 -12.00 -20.61
N GLN A 165 2.40 -12.10 -20.05
CA GLN A 165 1.28 -11.21 -20.39
C GLN A 165 1.55 -9.75 -19.99
N ILE A 166 2.06 -9.51 -18.78
CA ILE A 166 2.35 -8.16 -18.29
C ILE A 166 3.44 -7.47 -19.13
N THR A 167 4.50 -8.20 -19.45
CA THR A 167 5.66 -7.63 -20.16
C THR A 167 5.49 -7.57 -21.67
N ASN A 168 4.56 -8.37 -22.22
CA ASN A 168 4.44 -8.64 -23.64
C ASN A 168 5.77 -9.13 -24.25
N ILE A 169 6.52 -9.95 -23.49
CA ILE A 169 7.75 -10.62 -23.92
C ILE A 169 7.48 -12.11 -24.02
N LYS A 170 7.96 -12.74 -25.10
CA LYS A 170 7.74 -14.17 -25.38
C LYS A 170 8.32 -15.03 -24.26
N LYS A 171 7.62 -16.09 -23.86
CA LYS A 171 8.08 -17.05 -22.83
C LYS A 171 9.46 -17.62 -23.12
N SER A 172 9.84 -17.80 -24.40
CA SER A 172 11.18 -18.25 -24.82
C SER A 172 12.32 -17.29 -24.44
N GLN A 173 12.01 -16.04 -24.07
CA GLN A 173 12.98 -15.05 -23.63
C GLN A 173 13.08 -14.98 -22.10
N PHE A 174 12.31 -15.81 -21.39
CA PHE A 174 12.44 -15.94 -19.93
C PHE A 174 13.60 -16.89 -19.62
N ILE A 175 14.50 -16.42 -18.75
CA ILE A 175 15.62 -17.22 -18.26
C ILE A 175 15.22 -17.97 -16.99
N LYS A 176 16.09 -18.88 -16.52
CA LYS A 176 15.85 -19.68 -15.31
C LYS A 176 15.40 -18.78 -14.14
N PRO A 177 14.25 -19.07 -13.52
CA PRO A 177 13.77 -18.29 -12.37
C PRO A 177 14.74 -18.31 -11.21
N TYR A 178 14.88 -17.17 -10.52
CA TYR A 178 15.62 -17.10 -9.29
C TYR A 178 14.72 -17.51 -8.11
N GLN A 179 15.12 -18.58 -7.41
CA GLN A 179 14.41 -19.02 -6.20
C GLN A 179 14.91 -18.22 -5.00
N LYS A 180 14.02 -17.40 -4.43
CA LYS A 180 14.35 -16.65 -3.21
C LYS A 180 14.42 -17.60 -2.01
N PRO A 181 15.44 -17.46 -1.14
CA PRO A 181 15.46 -18.18 0.13
C PRO A 181 14.17 -17.94 0.91
N ASN A 182 13.58 -19.02 1.44
CA ASN A 182 12.38 -18.90 2.26
C ASN A 182 12.77 -18.32 3.63
N THR A 183 12.36 -17.11 3.92
CA THR A 183 12.54 -16.49 5.23
C THR A 183 11.47 -16.92 6.24
N GLY A 184 10.50 -17.74 5.85
CA GLY A 184 9.45 -18.33 6.70
C GLY A 184 8.44 -17.35 7.32
N LYS A 185 8.63 -16.03 7.13
CA LYS A 185 7.94 -15.04 7.95
C LYS A 185 6.57 -14.60 7.45
N ARG A 186 6.25 -14.66 6.15
CA ARG A 186 4.93 -14.26 5.60
C ARG A 186 4.69 -14.81 4.19
N ILE A 187 3.56 -15.46 4.00
CA ILE A 187 2.98 -15.67 2.67
C ILE A 187 2.12 -14.43 2.37
N ARG A 188 2.38 -13.80 1.23
CA ARG A 188 1.64 -12.63 0.79
C ARG A 188 0.63 -13.08 -0.27
N GLU A 189 -0.65 -13.08 0.10
CA GLU A 189 -1.72 -13.44 -0.82
C GLU A 189 -1.74 -12.50 -2.03
N GLY A 190 -1.94 -13.06 -3.23
CA GLY A 190 -1.95 -12.29 -4.49
C GLY A 190 -0.59 -11.78 -4.98
N TYR A 191 0.52 -12.07 -4.27
CA TYR A 191 1.85 -11.64 -4.67
C TYR A 191 2.41 -12.54 -5.78
N GLN A 192 2.71 -11.95 -6.94
CA GLN A 192 3.16 -12.67 -8.15
C GLN A 192 4.70 -12.81 -8.26
N GLY A 193 5.43 -12.53 -7.20
CA GLY A 193 6.88 -12.44 -7.23
C GLY A 193 7.38 -11.11 -7.80
N CYS A 194 8.70 -11.04 -8.08
CA CYS A 194 9.29 -9.91 -8.80
C CYS A 194 9.70 -10.36 -10.19
N ALA A 195 9.71 -9.45 -11.15
CA ALA A 195 10.36 -9.67 -12.43
C ALA A 195 11.53 -8.71 -12.61
N THR A 196 12.64 -9.22 -13.13
CA THR A 196 13.76 -8.42 -13.62
C THR A 196 13.74 -8.43 -15.12
N ILE A 197 13.61 -7.27 -15.71
CA ILE A 197 13.70 -7.05 -17.14
C ILE A 197 15.14 -6.71 -17.47
N TYR A 198 15.75 -7.45 -18.37
CA TYR A 198 17.05 -7.17 -18.96
C TYR A 198 16.85 -6.73 -20.40
N TYR A 199 17.57 -5.71 -20.81
CA TYR A 199 17.71 -5.38 -22.21
C TYR A 199 19.20 -5.19 -22.53
N HIS A 200 19.71 -6.02 -23.42
CA HIS A 200 21.13 -6.10 -23.75
C HIS A 200 21.58 -4.94 -24.63
N SER A 201 21.72 -3.75 -24.03
CA SER A 201 22.27 -2.56 -24.66
C SER A 201 22.86 -1.62 -23.59
N ASN A 202 24.17 -1.50 -23.59
CA ASN A 202 24.88 -0.54 -22.72
C ASN A 202 24.60 0.91 -23.16
N ASP A 203 24.47 1.15 -24.45
CA ASP A 203 24.14 2.46 -25.01
C ASP A 203 22.79 2.95 -24.46
N LEU A 204 21.74 2.11 -24.53
CA LEU A 204 20.43 2.47 -24.02
C LEU A 204 20.44 2.74 -22.50
N ALA A 205 21.18 1.93 -21.72
CA ALA A 205 21.32 2.16 -20.28
C ALA A 205 21.96 3.52 -19.98
N ARG A 206 23.02 3.89 -20.72
CA ARG A 206 23.69 5.19 -20.59
C ARG A 206 22.75 6.33 -20.98
N ARG A 207 22.00 6.22 -22.09
CA ARG A 207 21.03 7.23 -22.52
C ARG A 207 19.97 7.48 -21.46
N LEU A 208 19.39 6.44 -20.89
CA LEU A 208 18.41 6.54 -19.81
C LEU A 208 18.99 7.28 -18.60
N LEU A 209 20.19 6.86 -18.14
CA LEU A 209 20.83 7.47 -16.97
C LEU A 209 21.23 8.94 -17.22
N MET A 210 21.77 9.26 -18.40
CA MET A 210 22.18 10.62 -18.71
C MET A 210 20.99 11.56 -18.93
N PHE A 211 19.88 11.06 -19.49
CA PHE A 211 18.67 11.85 -19.65
C PHE A 211 18.06 12.23 -18.29
N ALA A 212 17.98 11.26 -17.36
CA ALA A 212 17.56 11.53 -16.00
C ALA A 212 18.51 12.49 -15.27
N ARG A 213 19.83 12.30 -15.42
CA ARG A 213 20.84 13.16 -14.81
C ARG A 213 20.75 14.60 -15.31
N ALA A 214 20.58 14.80 -16.61
CA ALA A 214 20.43 16.14 -17.20
C ALA A 214 19.23 16.87 -16.61
N PHE A 215 18.09 16.19 -16.48
CA PHE A 215 16.92 16.76 -15.83
C PHE A 215 17.19 17.11 -14.36
N LEU A 216 17.76 16.18 -13.59
CA LEU A 216 18.02 16.37 -12.16
C LEU A 216 19.09 17.41 -11.84
N SER A 217 20.00 17.69 -12.78
CA SER A 217 21.02 18.75 -12.61
C SER A 217 20.50 20.17 -12.87
N GLY A 218 19.19 20.32 -13.15
CA GLY A 218 18.61 21.64 -13.40
C GLY A 218 19.04 22.30 -14.71
N ALA A 219 19.54 21.52 -15.66
CA ALA A 219 20.04 22.07 -16.94
C ALA A 219 18.94 22.78 -17.77
N ASN A 220 17.69 22.82 -17.29
CA ASN A 220 16.56 23.41 -18.04
C ASN A 220 15.55 24.15 -17.12
N TYR A 221 15.97 24.65 -15.96
CA TYR A 221 15.13 25.52 -15.12
C TYR A 221 15.75 26.90 -15.05
#